data_814ea46bfce54cd0176bd2df91bc801c
#
_entry.id   814ea46bfce54cd0176bd2df91bc801c
#
_cell.length_a   1.000
_cell.length_b   1.000
_cell.length_c   1.000
_cell.angle_alpha   90.00
_cell.angle_beta   90.00
_cell.angle_gamma   90.00
#
_symmetry.space_group_name_H-M   'P 1'
#
loop_
_entity.id
_entity.type
_entity.pdbx_description
1 polymer ?
#
loop_
_entity_poly.entity_id
_entity_poly.type
_entity_poly.pdbx_seq_one_letter_code
_entity_poly.pdbx_strand_id
1 'polypeptide(L)'
;MKDVVVIQPKNLGDVIFVMAIAQKYANEGHKVYYPVDGRILKFPSIQKNFPEVIFMKTTEFPNFVEIHKKNITEDDNYIYLPFIYNYINEKHYDHMKYKYSLLNFPLDMWREVKITRDLDSEKRLIDFLEINQYEKFNLVNKNYSRSKRSRLIITPHNNYRTIFLEKIEGFNLFDWIGVIERSTSVHTVHTSLHYILEVLPNITNDLHIYPRKELGQQHSLYDFLFKKEYVYH
;
A
#
# COMPACT_ATOMS: atom_id res chain seq x y z
N MET A 1 13.86 -24.35 10.84
CA MET A 1 13.25 -23.00 10.99
C MET A 1 11.83 -23.12 10.46
N LYS A 2 10.84 -22.59 11.18
CA LYS A 2 9.43 -22.65 10.75
C LYS A 2 9.17 -21.59 9.65
N ASP A 3 8.27 -21.91 8.72
CA ASP A 3 7.79 -20.93 7.74
C ASP A 3 6.83 -19.94 8.41
N VAL A 4 6.70 -18.75 7.85
CA VAL A 4 5.83 -17.69 8.39
C VAL A 4 4.66 -17.43 7.45
N VAL A 5 3.48 -17.27 7.99
CA VAL A 5 2.25 -16.97 7.25
C VAL A 5 1.69 -15.63 7.71
N VAL A 6 1.81 -14.61 6.88
CA VAL A 6 1.30 -13.27 7.14
C VAL A 6 -0.11 -13.16 6.59
N ILE A 7 -1.11 -12.92 7.46
CA ILE A 7 -2.52 -12.94 7.09
C ILE A 7 -3.10 -11.52 7.14
N GLN A 8 -3.02 -10.82 6.02
CA GLN A 8 -3.68 -9.53 5.75
C GLN A 8 -4.21 -9.54 4.31
N PRO A 9 -5.30 -10.26 4.00
CA PRO A 9 -5.66 -10.62 2.63
C PRO A 9 -6.30 -9.51 1.82
N LYS A 10 -6.75 -8.43 2.45
CA LYS A 10 -7.57 -7.39 1.80
C LYS A 10 -6.93 -6.02 1.93
N ASN A 11 -7.31 -5.14 0.98
CA ASN A 11 -6.90 -3.74 0.91
C ASN A 11 -5.38 -3.56 0.71
N LEU A 12 -4.98 -3.13 -0.46
CA LEU A 12 -3.56 -2.99 -0.81
C LEU A 12 -2.78 -2.09 0.18
N GLY A 13 -3.42 -1.03 0.71
CA GLY A 13 -2.79 -0.18 1.74
C GLY A 13 -2.44 -0.96 3.02
N ASP A 14 -3.36 -1.82 3.48
CA ASP A 14 -3.10 -2.69 4.63
C ASP A 14 -2.02 -3.74 4.35
N VAL A 15 -1.96 -4.25 3.10
CA VAL A 15 -0.90 -5.18 2.66
C VAL A 15 0.46 -4.50 2.69
N ILE A 16 0.57 -3.27 2.14
CA ILE A 16 1.81 -2.48 2.17
C ILE A 16 2.20 -2.19 3.62
N PHE A 17 1.24 -1.77 4.44
CA PHE A 17 1.50 -1.45 5.84
C PHE A 17 2.10 -2.62 6.65
N VAL A 18 1.66 -3.85 6.39
CA VAL A 18 2.15 -5.05 7.10
C VAL A 18 3.40 -5.64 6.43
N MET A 19 3.76 -5.18 5.23
CA MET A 19 4.84 -5.76 4.44
C MET A 19 6.20 -5.70 5.14
N ALA A 20 6.51 -4.65 5.91
CA ALA A 20 7.75 -4.56 6.67
C ALA A 20 7.92 -5.71 7.67
N ILE A 21 6.81 -6.20 8.24
CA ILE A 21 6.83 -7.39 9.11
C ILE A 21 7.19 -8.64 8.28
N ALA A 22 6.57 -8.82 7.12
CA ALA A 22 6.87 -9.94 6.22
C ALA A 22 8.34 -9.94 5.79
N GLN A 23 8.86 -8.77 5.39
CA GLN A 23 10.25 -8.60 4.98
C GLN A 23 11.23 -8.85 6.14
N LYS A 24 10.89 -8.44 7.37
CA LYS A 24 11.71 -8.72 8.53
C LYS A 24 11.91 -10.23 8.72
N TYR A 25 10.84 -11.01 8.71
CA TYR A 25 10.94 -12.47 8.83
C TYR A 25 11.69 -13.11 7.66
N ALA A 26 11.48 -12.62 6.43
CA ALA A 26 12.24 -13.09 5.27
C ALA A 26 13.74 -12.82 5.42
N ASN A 27 14.11 -11.64 5.92
CA ASN A 27 15.52 -11.28 6.19
C ASN A 27 16.14 -12.10 7.34
N GLU A 28 15.33 -12.63 8.25
CA GLU A 28 15.74 -13.57 9.31
C GLU A 28 15.88 -15.01 8.80
N GLY A 29 15.60 -15.24 7.51
CA GLY A 29 15.78 -16.52 6.84
C GLY A 29 14.52 -17.40 6.80
N HIS A 30 13.38 -16.91 7.29
CA HIS A 30 12.10 -17.61 7.17
C HIS A 30 11.59 -17.58 5.73
N LYS A 31 10.97 -18.65 5.27
CA LYS A 31 10.13 -18.61 4.08
C LYS A 31 8.79 -17.99 4.46
N VAL A 32 8.42 -16.91 3.77
CA VAL A 32 7.23 -16.12 4.14
C VAL A 32 6.14 -16.28 3.09
N TYR A 33 5.00 -16.80 3.51
CA TYR A 33 3.77 -16.89 2.71
C TYR A 33 2.84 -15.74 3.05
N TYR A 34 2.24 -15.16 2.01
CA TYR A 34 1.31 -14.06 2.15
C TYR A 34 0.02 -14.33 1.35
N PRO A 35 -0.93 -15.05 1.95
CA PRO A 35 -2.22 -15.29 1.31
C PRO A 35 -3.01 -13.98 1.16
N VAL A 36 -3.39 -13.63 -0.06
CA VAL A 36 -4.12 -12.39 -0.39
C VAL A 36 -5.37 -12.67 -1.23
N ASP A 37 -6.31 -11.72 -1.20
CA ASP A 37 -7.48 -11.73 -2.08
C ASP A 37 -7.02 -11.73 -3.55
N GLY A 38 -7.68 -12.54 -4.39
CA GLY A 38 -7.36 -12.64 -5.82
C GLY A 38 -7.39 -11.30 -6.57
N ARG A 39 -8.05 -10.27 -6.02
CA ARG A 39 -7.99 -8.90 -6.57
C ARG A 39 -6.62 -8.27 -6.41
N ILE A 40 -5.89 -8.60 -5.34
CA ILE A 40 -4.52 -8.11 -5.11
C ILE A 40 -3.55 -8.82 -6.06
N LEU A 41 -3.72 -10.13 -6.26
CA LEU A 41 -2.91 -10.89 -7.21
C LEU A 41 -3.13 -10.51 -8.68
N LYS A 42 -4.29 -9.88 -8.98
CA LYS A 42 -4.56 -9.32 -10.31
C LYS A 42 -3.73 -8.07 -10.62
N PHE A 43 -3.06 -7.49 -9.63
CA PHE A 43 -2.00 -6.53 -9.90
C PHE A 43 -0.83 -7.31 -10.52
N PRO A 44 -0.63 -7.27 -11.84
CA PRO A 44 0.51 -7.95 -12.44
C PRO A 44 1.75 -7.42 -11.74
N SER A 45 2.58 -8.28 -11.24
CA SER A 45 3.86 -7.96 -10.63
C SER A 45 3.94 -7.62 -9.13
N ILE A 46 2.88 -7.71 -8.32
CA ILE A 46 3.09 -7.53 -6.87
C ILE A 46 4.19 -8.46 -6.33
N GLN A 47 4.29 -9.67 -6.87
CA GLN A 47 5.36 -10.62 -6.56
C GLN A 47 6.75 -10.08 -6.93
N LYS A 48 6.88 -9.34 -8.03
CA LYS A 48 8.15 -8.71 -8.45
C LYS A 48 8.55 -7.56 -7.52
N ASN A 49 7.56 -6.83 -6.99
CA ASN A 49 7.81 -5.72 -6.09
C ASN A 49 8.23 -6.16 -4.67
N PHE A 50 7.92 -7.42 -4.32
CA PHE A 50 8.29 -8.04 -3.04
C PHE A 50 8.76 -9.48 -3.28
N PRO A 51 9.94 -9.67 -3.90
CA PRO A 51 10.41 -11.00 -4.33
C PRO A 51 10.71 -11.94 -3.17
N GLU A 52 10.99 -11.42 -2.00
CA GLU A 52 11.28 -12.16 -0.78
C GLU A 52 10.04 -12.79 -0.10
N VAL A 53 8.83 -12.41 -0.56
CA VAL A 53 7.56 -12.86 -0.01
C VAL A 53 6.79 -13.66 -1.06
N ILE A 54 6.22 -14.80 -0.69
CA ILE A 54 5.45 -15.66 -1.59
C ILE A 54 3.97 -15.29 -1.50
N PHE A 55 3.49 -14.55 -2.48
CA PHE A 55 2.06 -14.27 -2.59
C PHE A 55 1.29 -15.46 -3.18
N MET A 56 0.13 -15.74 -2.59
CA MET A 56 -0.77 -16.78 -3.07
C MET A 56 -2.23 -16.40 -2.80
N LYS A 57 -3.18 -17.08 -3.43
CA LYS A 57 -4.58 -16.85 -3.11
C LYS A 57 -4.91 -17.43 -1.73
N THR A 58 -5.81 -16.75 -1.02
CA THR A 58 -6.33 -17.26 0.26
C THR A 58 -6.94 -18.68 0.12
N THR A 59 -7.49 -19.00 -1.05
CA THR A 59 -8.08 -20.32 -1.35
C THR A 59 -7.04 -21.42 -1.59
N GLU A 60 -5.79 -21.06 -1.82
CA GLU A 60 -4.68 -21.98 -2.06
C GLU A 60 -3.92 -22.30 -0.78
N PHE A 61 -4.15 -21.52 0.31
CA PHE A 61 -3.52 -21.79 1.60
C PHE A 61 -4.41 -22.70 2.46
N PRO A 62 -3.87 -23.85 2.95
CA PRO A 62 -4.65 -24.81 3.75
C PRO A 62 -5.25 -24.17 5.01
N ASN A 63 -6.49 -24.49 5.32
CA ASN A 63 -7.20 -24.05 6.53
C ASN A 63 -7.22 -22.53 6.77
N PHE A 64 -7.06 -21.71 5.69
CA PHE A 64 -7.01 -20.25 5.79
C PHE A 64 -8.20 -19.68 6.58
N VAL A 65 -9.41 -20.18 6.38
CA VAL A 65 -10.64 -19.70 7.04
C VAL A 65 -10.60 -19.90 8.55
N GLU A 66 -9.92 -20.92 9.03
CA GLU A 66 -9.80 -21.22 10.46
C GLU A 66 -8.67 -20.41 11.10
N ILE A 67 -7.56 -20.28 10.39
CA ILE A 67 -6.35 -19.61 10.88
C ILE A 67 -6.57 -18.10 11.02
N HIS A 68 -7.25 -17.46 10.07
CA HIS A 68 -7.44 -16.02 10.09
C HIS A 68 -8.32 -15.52 11.27
N LYS A 69 -9.00 -16.40 11.97
CA LYS A 69 -9.82 -16.09 13.16
C LYS A 69 -9.06 -16.25 14.47
N LYS A 70 -7.85 -16.77 14.42
CA LYS A 70 -7.02 -17.04 15.60
C LYS A 70 -6.15 -15.83 15.95
N ASN A 71 -5.63 -15.84 17.17
CA ASN A 71 -4.50 -14.99 17.55
C ASN A 71 -3.22 -15.50 16.91
N ILE A 72 -2.10 -14.76 17.08
CA ILE A 72 -0.78 -15.29 16.73
C ILE A 72 -0.61 -16.66 17.35
N THR A 73 -0.30 -17.63 16.55
CA THR A 73 -0.14 -19.05 16.94
C THR A 73 0.90 -19.72 16.08
N GLU A 74 1.37 -20.88 16.49
CA GLU A 74 2.31 -21.69 15.73
C GLU A 74 1.94 -23.17 15.81
N ASP A 75 2.39 -23.92 14.82
CA ASP A 75 2.41 -25.38 14.82
C ASP A 75 3.83 -25.88 14.50
N ASP A 76 3.98 -27.14 14.13
CA ASP A 76 5.30 -27.74 13.85
C ASP A 76 5.98 -27.09 12.64
N ASN A 77 5.21 -26.58 11.67
CA ASN A 77 5.71 -26.10 10.39
C ASN A 77 5.65 -24.58 10.25
N TYR A 78 4.66 -23.91 10.87
CA TYR A 78 4.33 -22.53 10.60
C TYR A 78 4.20 -21.67 11.85
N ILE A 79 4.54 -20.39 11.69
CA ILE A 79 4.18 -19.28 12.57
C ILE A 79 3.09 -18.50 11.84
N TYR A 80 1.91 -18.34 12.43
CA TYR A 80 0.77 -17.64 11.84
C TYR A 80 0.62 -16.25 12.44
N LEU A 81 0.62 -15.23 11.59
CA LEU A 81 0.51 -13.82 11.97
C LEU A 81 -0.79 -13.22 11.40
N PRO A 82 -1.96 -13.43 12.08
CA PRO A 82 -3.24 -12.91 11.63
C PRO A 82 -3.41 -11.44 12.03
N PHE A 83 -3.36 -10.53 11.07
CA PHE A 83 -3.59 -9.11 11.26
C PHE A 83 -5.01 -8.66 10.90
N ILE A 84 -5.91 -9.59 10.69
CA ILE A 84 -7.33 -9.33 10.46
C ILE A 84 -8.01 -9.20 11.83
N TYR A 85 -8.38 -7.99 12.15
CA TYR A 85 -9.11 -7.71 13.36
C TYR A 85 -10.63 -7.86 13.17
N ASN A 86 -11.31 -8.47 14.16
CA ASN A 86 -12.76 -8.46 14.22
C ASN A 86 -13.22 -7.05 14.65
N TYR A 87 -13.73 -6.27 13.73
CA TYR A 87 -14.12 -4.86 13.84
C TYR A 87 -15.16 -4.50 14.92
N ILE A 88 -15.44 -5.38 15.87
CA ILE A 88 -16.67 -5.27 16.65
C ILE A 88 -16.59 -4.17 17.74
N ASN A 89 -15.41 -3.72 18.20
CA ASN A 89 -15.35 -2.82 19.36
C ASN A 89 -14.27 -1.72 19.40
N GLU A 90 -13.46 -1.48 18.36
CA GLU A 90 -12.39 -0.48 18.46
C GLU A 90 -12.38 0.53 17.33
N LYS A 91 -11.93 1.76 17.65
CA LYS A 91 -11.75 2.83 16.67
C LYS A 91 -10.70 2.43 15.63
N HIS A 92 -10.95 2.72 14.39
CA HIS A 92 -10.17 2.27 13.22
C HIS A 92 -8.65 2.55 13.30
N TYR A 93 -8.21 3.58 14.00
CA TYR A 93 -6.79 3.92 14.16
C TYR A 93 -6.06 3.01 15.16
N ASP A 94 -6.73 2.51 16.18
CA ASP A 94 -6.14 1.57 17.15
C ASP A 94 -5.81 0.24 16.48
N HIS A 95 -6.59 -0.12 15.46
CA HIS A 95 -6.38 -1.29 14.64
C HIS A 95 -5.03 -1.30 13.90
N MET A 96 -4.56 -0.17 13.40
CA MET A 96 -3.26 -0.10 12.72
C MET A 96 -2.11 -0.25 13.72
N LYS A 97 -2.18 0.42 14.87
CA LYS A 97 -1.19 0.27 15.95
C LYS A 97 -1.13 -1.16 16.46
N TYR A 98 -2.30 -1.80 16.62
CA TYR A 98 -2.42 -3.15 17.14
C TYR A 98 -1.62 -4.17 16.33
N LYS A 99 -1.57 -4.05 15.00
CA LYS A 99 -0.83 -4.98 14.12
C LYS A 99 0.64 -5.10 14.50
N TYR A 100 1.28 -4.01 14.85
CA TYR A 100 2.68 -3.99 15.26
C TYR A 100 2.86 -4.34 16.74
N SER A 101 1.96 -3.89 17.61
CA SER A 101 2.03 -4.19 19.04
C SER A 101 1.88 -5.68 19.36
N LEU A 102 1.15 -6.43 18.55
CA LEU A 102 1.04 -7.90 18.67
C LEU A 102 2.39 -8.63 18.67
N LEU A 103 3.38 -8.02 17.99
CA LEU A 103 4.73 -8.57 17.84
C LEU A 103 5.77 -7.79 18.66
N ASN A 104 5.34 -6.83 19.48
CA ASN A 104 6.22 -5.90 20.17
C ASN A 104 7.15 -5.12 19.23
N PHE A 105 6.70 -4.86 17.99
CA PHE A 105 7.44 -4.06 17.03
C PHE A 105 7.03 -2.57 17.13
N PRO A 106 7.96 -1.64 16.94
CA PRO A 106 7.63 -0.22 16.88
C PRO A 106 6.75 0.06 15.66
N LEU A 107 5.74 0.92 15.85
CA LEU A 107 4.82 1.27 14.77
C LEU A 107 5.57 1.82 13.55
N ASP A 108 6.59 2.64 13.80
CA ASP A 108 7.38 3.30 12.74
C ASP A 108 8.10 2.34 11.78
N MET A 109 8.28 1.08 12.18
CA MET A 109 8.86 0.04 11.35
C MET A 109 8.13 -0.16 10.02
N TRP A 110 6.84 0.13 9.92
CA TRP A 110 6.11 -0.04 8.67
C TRP A 110 6.68 0.81 7.51
N ARG A 111 7.37 1.92 7.82
CA ARG A 111 8.03 2.78 6.82
C ARG A 111 9.34 2.23 6.30
N GLU A 112 9.85 1.16 6.92
CA GLU A 112 11.06 0.47 6.46
C GLU A 112 10.80 -0.48 5.29
N VAL A 113 9.54 -0.56 4.83
CA VAL A 113 9.17 -1.40 3.68
C VAL A 113 10.00 -1.04 2.46
N LYS A 114 10.58 -2.07 1.84
CA LYS A 114 11.38 -1.96 0.63
C LYS A 114 10.56 -2.44 -0.56
N ILE A 115 10.42 -1.58 -1.56
CA ILE A 115 9.72 -1.90 -2.80
C ILE A 115 10.78 -2.13 -3.87
N THR A 116 10.87 -3.36 -4.38
CA THR A 116 11.70 -3.67 -5.56
C THR A 116 11.02 -3.07 -6.78
N ARG A 117 11.73 -2.20 -7.48
CA ARG A 117 11.22 -1.47 -8.64
C ARG A 117 11.40 -2.27 -9.93
N ASP A 118 10.40 -2.24 -10.80
CA ASP A 118 10.48 -2.68 -12.19
C ASP A 118 10.72 -1.44 -13.08
N LEU A 119 12.00 -1.04 -13.19
CA LEU A 119 12.40 0.19 -13.90
C LEU A 119 12.00 0.17 -15.38
N ASP A 120 11.97 -1.01 -16.02
CA ASP A 120 11.52 -1.15 -17.40
C ASP A 120 10.02 -0.90 -17.51
N SER A 121 9.23 -1.38 -16.55
CA SER A 121 7.79 -1.13 -16.50
C SER A 121 7.49 0.34 -16.21
N GLU A 122 8.22 0.95 -15.29
CA GLU A 122 8.10 2.38 -14.98
C GLU A 122 8.43 3.25 -16.21
N LYS A 123 9.51 2.91 -16.92
CA LYS A 123 9.89 3.61 -18.16
C LYS A 123 8.79 3.49 -19.21
N ARG A 124 8.28 2.28 -19.46
CA ARG A 124 7.18 2.07 -20.42
C ARG A 124 5.93 2.88 -20.05
N LEU A 125 5.63 3.01 -18.75
CA LEU A 125 4.51 3.83 -18.29
C LEU A 125 4.76 5.32 -18.55
N ILE A 126 5.96 5.82 -18.29
CA ILE A 126 6.35 7.20 -18.58
C ILE A 126 6.24 7.49 -20.08
N ASP A 127 6.73 6.58 -20.92
CA ASP A 127 6.66 6.71 -22.38
C ASP A 127 5.18 6.65 -22.85
N PHE A 128 4.37 5.75 -22.32
CA PHE A 128 2.93 5.64 -22.61
C PHE A 128 2.17 6.92 -22.24
N LEU A 129 2.54 7.55 -21.13
CA LEU A 129 1.95 8.82 -20.68
C LEU A 129 2.53 10.03 -21.40
N GLU A 130 3.48 9.84 -22.32
CA GLU A 130 4.15 10.89 -23.07
C GLU A 130 4.76 11.98 -22.16
N ILE A 131 5.40 11.57 -21.06
CA ILE A 131 6.03 12.50 -20.11
C ILE A 131 7.44 12.81 -20.56
N ASN A 132 7.68 14.08 -20.93
CA ASN A 132 9.01 14.56 -21.32
C ASN A 132 9.95 14.71 -20.12
N GLN A 133 11.26 14.63 -20.37
CA GLN A 133 12.28 14.60 -19.30
C GLN A 133 12.23 15.80 -18.33
N TYR A 134 11.91 16.99 -18.83
CA TYR A 134 11.88 18.23 -18.05
C TYR A 134 10.46 18.78 -17.86
N GLU A 135 9.45 17.98 -18.18
CA GLU A 135 8.07 18.41 -18.07
C GLU A 135 7.67 18.58 -16.60
N LYS A 136 7.05 19.71 -16.28
CA LYS A 136 6.39 19.93 -15.00
C LYS A 136 4.94 19.49 -15.09
N PHE A 137 4.52 18.61 -14.20
CA PHE A 137 3.14 18.12 -14.17
C PHE A 137 2.68 17.84 -12.76
N ASN A 138 1.37 17.83 -12.60
CA ASN A 138 0.68 17.41 -11.37
C ASN A 138 0.21 15.96 -11.54
N LEU A 139 0.45 15.13 -10.53
CA LEU A 139 -0.14 13.79 -10.45
C LEU A 139 -1.40 13.84 -9.59
N VAL A 140 -2.52 13.38 -10.12
CA VAL A 140 -3.80 13.39 -9.41
C VAL A 140 -4.39 11.99 -9.31
N ASN A 141 -4.62 11.51 -8.08
CA ASN A 141 -5.36 10.29 -7.80
C ASN A 141 -6.64 10.60 -7.03
N LYS A 142 -7.78 10.48 -7.68
CA LYS A 142 -9.12 10.64 -7.08
C LYS A 142 -9.87 9.33 -6.90
N ASN A 143 -9.28 8.20 -7.30
CA ASN A 143 -9.93 6.90 -7.31
C ASN A 143 -9.58 6.09 -6.05
N TYR A 144 -10.55 5.36 -5.52
CA TYR A 144 -10.39 4.41 -4.43
C TYR A 144 -11.35 3.21 -4.58
N SER A 145 -11.05 2.12 -3.91
CA SER A 145 -11.65 0.80 -4.17
C SER A 145 -13.18 0.70 -4.02
N ARG A 146 -13.80 1.60 -3.27
CA ARG A 146 -15.25 1.62 -3.03
C ARG A 146 -16.00 2.62 -3.91
N SER A 147 -15.30 3.50 -4.60
CA SER A 147 -15.89 4.46 -5.53
C SER A 147 -15.94 3.88 -6.93
N LYS A 148 -17.13 3.74 -7.51
CA LYS A 148 -17.25 3.39 -8.93
C LYS A 148 -16.84 4.55 -9.85
N ARG A 149 -17.03 5.79 -9.39
CA ARG A 149 -16.52 7.03 -10.00
C ARG A 149 -16.47 8.09 -8.90
N SER A 150 -15.30 8.51 -8.50
CA SER A 150 -15.19 9.65 -7.58
C SER A 150 -15.73 10.91 -8.24
N ARG A 151 -16.69 11.58 -7.56
CA ARG A 151 -17.17 12.92 -7.95
C ARG A 151 -16.28 14.02 -7.38
N LEU A 152 -15.19 13.66 -6.72
CA LEU A 152 -14.28 14.65 -6.16
C LEU A 152 -13.59 15.40 -7.29
N ILE A 153 -13.75 16.72 -7.26
CA ILE A 153 -13.00 17.63 -8.13
C ILE A 153 -11.74 18.00 -7.37
N ILE A 154 -10.59 17.63 -7.91
CA ILE A 154 -9.29 18.04 -7.42
C ILE A 154 -8.69 18.95 -8.48
N THR A 155 -8.48 20.21 -8.12
CA THR A 155 -7.86 21.20 -8.98
C THR A 155 -6.50 21.57 -8.38
N PRO A 156 -5.37 21.19 -9.01
CA PRO A 156 -4.05 21.66 -8.60
C PRO A 156 -3.97 23.18 -8.62
N HIS A 157 -3.14 23.75 -7.75
CA HIS A 157 -3.01 25.21 -7.57
C HIS A 157 -2.19 25.90 -8.66
N ASN A 158 -1.59 25.12 -9.57
CA ASN A 158 -0.77 25.60 -10.69
C ASN A 158 -1.35 25.17 -12.05
N ASN A 159 -0.86 25.74 -13.13
CA ASN A 159 -1.32 25.50 -14.49
C ASN A 159 -0.52 24.41 -15.24
N TYR A 160 0.22 23.55 -14.52
CA TYR A 160 0.93 22.46 -15.16
C TYR A 160 -0.03 21.40 -15.69
N ARG A 161 0.43 20.61 -16.65
CA ARG A 161 -0.33 19.44 -17.13
C ARG A 161 -0.75 18.58 -15.95
N THR A 162 -1.97 18.08 -15.97
CA THR A 162 -2.47 17.13 -14.97
C THR A 162 -2.49 15.73 -15.56
N ILE A 163 -1.79 14.82 -14.89
CA ILE A 163 -1.79 13.38 -15.18
C ILE A 163 -2.64 12.70 -14.13
N PHE A 164 -3.65 11.95 -14.56
CA PHE A 164 -4.51 11.19 -13.65
C PHE A 164 -3.95 9.78 -13.46
N LEU A 165 -3.79 9.38 -12.18
CA LEU A 165 -3.48 8.00 -11.85
C LEU A 165 -4.72 7.14 -12.08
N GLU A 166 -4.69 6.38 -13.15
CA GLU A 166 -5.78 5.52 -13.59
C GLU A 166 -5.29 4.08 -13.78
N LYS A 167 -6.26 3.16 -13.86
CA LYS A 167 -5.93 1.78 -14.20
C LYS A 167 -5.58 1.70 -15.69
N ILE A 168 -4.32 1.43 -15.98
CA ILE A 168 -3.82 1.16 -17.32
C ILE A 168 -3.52 -0.33 -17.43
N GLU A 169 -3.96 -0.98 -18.50
CA GLU A 169 -3.70 -2.39 -18.71
C GLU A 169 -2.19 -2.66 -18.84
N GLY A 170 -1.72 -3.70 -18.19
CA GLY A 170 -0.30 -4.06 -18.19
C GLY A 170 0.54 -3.35 -17.12
N PHE A 171 -0.05 -2.39 -16.36
CA PHE A 171 0.63 -1.68 -15.29
C PHE A 171 -0.09 -1.82 -13.95
N ASN A 172 0.69 -1.81 -12.87
CA ASN A 172 0.18 -1.79 -11.50
C ASN A 172 0.51 -0.46 -10.79
N LEU A 173 0.12 -0.35 -9.52
CA LEU A 173 0.35 0.87 -8.74
C LEU A 173 1.84 1.16 -8.49
N PHE A 174 2.69 0.15 -8.40
CA PHE A 174 4.13 0.32 -8.16
C PHE A 174 4.87 0.80 -9.42
N ASP A 175 4.35 0.51 -10.61
CA ASP A 175 4.91 1.03 -11.87
C ASP A 175 4.75 2.56 -11.99
N TRP A 176 3.88 3.17 -11.17
CA TRP A 176 3.71 4.62 -11.09
C TRP A 176 4.79 5.31 -10.27
N ILE A 177 5.72 4.58 -9.62
CA ILE A 177 6.75 5.19 -8.76
C ILE A 177 7.60 6.18 -9.57
N GLY A 178 8.03 5.82 -10.78
CA GLY A 178 8.80 6.72 -11.63
C GLY A 178 8.02 7.99 -12.05
N VAL A 179 6.69 7.91 -12.21
CA VAL A 179 5.82 9.06 -12.47
C VAL A 179 5.68 9.92 -11.20
N ILE A 180 5.52 9.30 -10.03
CA ILE A 180 5.43 9.99 -8.73
C ILE A 180 6.69 10.81 -8.48
N GLU A 181 7.88 10.21 -8.64
CA GLU A 181 9.17 10.87 -8.41
C GLU A 181 9.43 12.05 -9.35
N ARG A 182 8.85 12.02 -10.56
CA ARG A 182 8.97 13.10 -11.55
C ARG A 182 7.92 14.19 -11.39
N SER A 183 6.85 13.96 -10.66
CA SER A 183 5.77 14.93 -10.52
C SER A 183 6.20 16.16 -9.73
N THR A 184 5.69 17.32 -10.11
CA THR A 184 5.91 18.58 -9.40
C THR A 184 5.06 18.65 -8.15
N SER A 185 3.83 18.11 -8.21
CA SER A 185 2.94 17.97 -7.06
C SER A 185 2.17 16.65 -7.13
N VAL A 186 1.76 16.13 -5.98
CA VAL A 186 0.90 14.95 -5.88
C VAL A 186 -0.36 15.28 -5.11
N HIS A 187 -1.51 15.07 -5.73
CA HIS A 187 -2.82 15.25 -5.14
C HIS A 187 -3.54 13.90 -5.07
N THR A 188 -3.81 13.40 -3.88
CA THR A 188 -4.43 12.08 -3.74
C THR A 188 -5.49 12.04 -2.64
N VAL A 189 -6.48 11.20 -2.83
CA VAL A 189 -7.35 10.77 -1.72
C VAL A 189 -6.61 9.74 -0.86
N HIS A 190 -7.05 9.56 0.38
CA HIS A 190 -6.53 8.49 1.24
C HIS A 190 -6.69 7.11 0.59
N THR A 191 -5.60 6.54 0.09
CA THR A 191 -5.56 5.23 -0.57
C THR A 191 -4.23 4.53 -0.30
N SER A 192 -4.01 3.36 -0.92
CA SER A 192 -2.70 2.69 -0.93
C SER A 192 -1.57 3.57 -1.47
N LEU A 193 -1.88 4.55 -2.32
CA LEU A 193 -0.88 5.51 -2.80
C LEU A 193 -0.26 6.32 -1.66
N HIS A 194 -1.04 6.71 -0.64
CA HIS A 194 -0.52 7.46 0.50
C HIS A 194 0.58 6.66 1.24
N TYR A 195 0.42 5.33 1.39
CA TYR A 195 1.46 4.48 1.98
C TYR A 195 2.71 4.42 1.10
N ILE A 196 2.56 4.39 -0.23
CA ILE A 196 3.70 4.44 -1.16
C ILE A 196 4.42 5.77 -1.06
N LEU A 197 3.70 6.89 -1.06
CA LEU A 197 4.30 8.23 -0.91
C LEU A 197 5.14 8.33 0.35
N GLU A 198 4.65 7.79 1.47
CA GLU A 198 5.36 7.88 2.75
C GLU A 198 6.70 7.15 2.74
N VAL A 199 6.81 6.01 2.05
CA VAL A 199 8.03 5.18 2.03
C VAL A 199 9.02 5.58 0.93
N LEU A 200 8.61 6.35 -0.07
CA LEU A 200 9.51 6.79 -1.13
C LEU A 200 10.42 7.95 -0.65
N PRO A 201 11.75 7.83 -0.80
CA PRO A 201 12.67 8.86 -0.30
C PRO A 201 12.71 10.12 -1.19
N ASN A 202 12.58 9.97 -2.49
CA ASN A 202 12.85 11.02 -3.49
C ASN A 202 11.58 11.46 -4.21
N ILE A 203 10.69 12.15 -3.49
CA ILE A 203 9.46 12.70 -4.08
C ILE A 203 9.37 14.21 -3.80
N THR A 204 8.50 14.90 -4.54
CA THR A 204 8.19 16.31 -4.25
C THR A 204 7.69 16.49 -2.81
N ASN A 205 7.92 17.67 -2.23
CA ASN A 205 7.33 18.05 -0.95
C ASN A 205 5.92 18.66 -1.11
N ASP A 206 5.44 18.84 -2.34
CA ASP A 206 4.13 19.40 -2.64
C ASP A 206 3.07 18.28 -2.69
N LEU A 207 2.69 17.80 -1.49
CA LEU A 207 1.85 16.63 -1.29
C LEU A 207 0.49 17.04 -0.70
N HIS A 208 -0.59 16.74 -1.40
CA HIS A 208 -1.95 17.10 -1.02
C HIS A 208 -2.82 15.87 -0.80
N ILE A 209 -3.45 15.79 0.37
CA ILE A 209 -4.34 14.69 0.75
C ILE A 209 -5.78 15.19 0.86
N TYR A 210 -6.68 14.51 0.19
CA TYR A 210 -8.11 14.80 0.18
C TYR A 210 -8.91 13.74 0.93
N PRO A 211 -9.95 14.11 1.67
CA PRO A 211 -10.79 13.16 2.38
C PRO A 211 -11.63 12.33 1.41
N ARG A 212 -11.93 11.11 1.80
CA ARG A 212 -12.96 10.31 1.15
C ARG A 212 -14.32 10.77 1.67
N LYS A 213 -14.97 11.74 1.00
CA LYS A 213 -16.24 12.34 1.45
C LYS A 213 -17.32 11.32 1.79
N GLU A 214 -17.38 10.20 1.06
CA GLU A 214 -18.41 9.17 1.24
C GLU A 214 -18.24 8.36 2.55
N LEU A 215 -17.09 8.46 3.23
CA LEU A 215 -16.80 7.70 4.45
C LEU A 215 -16.80 8.57 5.70
N GLY A 216 -17.07 9.87 5.60
CA GLY A 216 -17.00 10.80 6.74
C GLY A 216 -15.63 10.78 7.43
N GLN A 217 -14.58 10.39 6.70
CA GLN A 217 -13.24 10.25 7.27
C GLN A 217 -12.68 11.62 7.64
N GLN A 218 -12.27 11.75 8.89
CA GLN A 218 -11.45 12.85 9.36
C GLN A 218 -9.98 12.50 9.11
N HIS A 219 -9.18 13.44 8.63
CA HIS A 219 -7.74 13.25 8.40
C HIS A 219 -7.01 12.80 9.66
N SER A 220 -7.36 13.37 10.81
CA SER A 220 -6.80 13.06 12.12
C SER A 220 -6.74 11.58 12.49
N LEU A 221 -7.53 10.72 11.84
CA LEU A 221 -7.51 9.29 12.12
C LEU A 221 -6.22 8.59 11.66
N TYR A 222 -5.46 9.20 10.76
CA TYR A 222 -4.28 8.57 10.16
C TYR A 222 -3.01 9.41 10.29
N ASP A 223 -3.08 10.64 10.78
CA ASP A 223 -1.94 11.57 10.85
C ASP A 223 -0.76 10.97 11.61
N PHE A 224 -1.05 10.13 12.62
CA PHE A 224 0.01 9.44 13.39
C PHE A 224 0.79 8.40 12.57
N LEU A 225 0.27 7.95 11.41
CA LEU A 225 0.96 6.99 10.55
C LEU A 225 1.94 7.66 9.59
N PHE A 226 1.68 8.91 9.21
CA PHE A 226 2.40 9.59 8.15
C PHE A 226 3.24 10.73 8.72
N LYS A 227 4.49 10.85 8.31
CA LYS A 227 5.45 11.83 8.84
C LYS A 227 5.89 12.87 7.82
N LYS A 228 5.68 12.60 6.51
CA LYS A 228 5.94 13.63 5.50
C LYS A 228 4.98 14.81 5.70
N GLU A 229 5.39 15.97 5.27
CA GLU A 229 4.54 17.15 5.30
C GLU A 229 3.47 17.03 4.21
N TYR A 230 2.22 16.98 4.63
CA TYR A 230 1.06 16.91 3.74
C TYR A 230 0.14 18.11 3.95
N VAL A 231 -0.36 18.67 2.85
CA VAL A 231 -1.47 19.64 2.89
C VAL A 231 -2.78 18.85 2.88
N TYR A 232 -3.54 18.92 3.97
CA TYR A 232 -4.84 18.25 4.11
C TYR A 232 -5.98 19.19 3.71
N HIS A 233 -6.97 18.69 2.92
CA HIS A 233 -8.10 19.45 2.38
C HIS A 233 -9.45 19.06 2.98
#